data_753b52b7748d114e8268b4dbbbaac366
#
_entry.id   753b52b7748d114e8268b4dbbbaac366
#
_cell.length_a   1.000
_cell.length_b   1.000
_cell.length_c   1.000
_cell.angle_alpha   90.00
_cell.angle_beta   90.00
_cell.angle_gamma   90.00
#
_symmetry.space_group_name_H-M   'P 1'
#
loop_
_entity.id
_entity.type
_entity.pdbx_description
1 polymer ?
#
loop_
_entity_poly.entity_id
_entity_poly.type
_entity_poly.pdbx_seq_one_letter_code
_entity_poly.pdbx_strand_id
1 'polypeptide(L)'
;MIPTFVNALAVIIGSLLGLAAKKGVPDRLKTILFYAVGLTTLGIGINMSMSANNFLIVLGSMALGGIIGELIDIEGFLKRIGDSMQEGDFSTGFVMSSILFLVGPLTIIGSINAGLTNDGTLIYTKSLLDGISSTVLSSIYGLGVMISAGSVLVVQGSIVLLASQLSFLTNKIYLNDLVAVGGIMVLGIGLKILEIKDTKVGNFLPALIIAPILVWIVSFF
;
A
#
# COMPACT_ATOMS: atom_id res chain seq x y z
N MET A 1 -13.22 14.47 -4.50
CA MET A 1 -13.68 13.06 -4.50
C MET A 1 -13.62 12.37 -5.86
N ILE A 2 -13.97 13.02 -6.98
CA ILE A 2 -13.96 12.38 -8.32
C ILE A 2 -12.64 11.66 -8.63
N PRO A 3 -11.44 12.25 -8.41
CA PRO A 3 -10.17 11.54 -8.69
C PRO A 3 -10.01 10.24 -7.92
N THR A 4 -10.49 10.17 -6.67
CA THR A 4 -10.44 8.95 -5.85
C THR A 4 -11.32 7.83 -6.43
N PHE A 5 -12.52 8.16 -6.91
CA PHE A 5 -13.36 7.18 -7.59
C PHE A 5 -12.72 6.68 -8.89
N VAL A 6 -12.08 7.57 -9.65
CA VAL A 6 -11.36 7.20 -10.87
C VAL A 6 -10.22 6.23 -10.54
N ASN A 7 -9.46 6.48 -9.45
CA ASN A 7 -8.40 5.59 -9.03
C ASN A 7 -8.93 4.20 -8.60
N ALA A 8 -9.97 4.16 -7.77
CA ALA A 8 -10.57 2.89 -7.36
C ALA A 8 -11.14 2.12 -8.57
N LEU A 9 -11.76 2.81 -9.52
CA LEU A 9 -12.27 2.19 -10.74
C LEU A 9 -11.13 1.64 -11.62
N ALA A 10 -10.00 2.36 -11.73
CA ALA A 10 -8.82 1.89 -12.43
C ALA A 10 -8.26 0.61 -11.82
N VAL A 11 -8.19 0.52 -10.48
CA VAL A 11 -7.80 -0.69 -9.76
C VAL A 11 -8.77 -1.84 -10.05
N ILE A 12 -10.08 -1.60 -10.03
CA ILE A 12 -11.09 -2.64 -10.34
C ILE A 12 -10.94 -3.13 -11.78
N ILE A 13 -10.88 -2.22 -12.75
CA ILE A 13 -10.75 -2.58 -14.17
C ILE A 13 -9.45 -3.34 -14.41
N GLY A 14 -8.32 -2.82 -13.91
CA GLY A 14 -7.04 -3.51 -14.02
C GLY A 14 -7.09 -4.90 -13.38
N SER A 15 -7.70 -5.03 -12.21
CA SER A 15 -7.84 -6.32 -11.54
C SER A 15 -8.71 -7.30 -12.34
N LEU A 16 -9.79 -6.85 -12.94
CA LEU A 16 -10.63 -7.71 -13.81
C LEU A 16 -9.86 -8.23 -15.02
N LEU A 17 -9.06 -7.35 -15.65
CA LEU A 17 -8.19 -7.75 -16.75
C LEU A 17 -7.15 -8.79 -16.32
N GLY A 18 -6.51 -8.59 -15.16
CA GLY A 18 -5.55 -9.53 -14.62
C GLY A 18 -6.17 -10.88 -14.23
N LEU A 19 -7.36 -10.87 -13.61
CA LEU A 19 -8.11 -12.09 -13.29
C LEU A 19 -8.49 -12.88 -14.56
N ALA A 20 -8.90 -12.19 -15.62
CA ALA A 20 -9.20 -12.83 -16.90
C ALA A 20 -7.95 -13.46 -17.50
N ALA A 21 -6.79 -12.79 -17.40
CA ALA A 21 -5.51 -13.30 -17.88
C ALA A 21 -5.01 -14.52 -17.07
N LYS A 22 -5.31 -14.60 -15.77
CA LYS A 22 -4.86 -15.68 -14.86
C LYS A 22 -5.14 -17.09 -15.39
N LYS A 23 -6.26 -17.28 -16.06
CA LYS A 23 -6.71 -18.60 -16.57
C LYS A 23 -5.87 -19.12 -17.77
N GLY A 24 -5.16 -18.25 -18.48
CA GLY A 24 -4.41 -18.60 -19.69
C GLY A 24 -2.88 -18.62 -19.55
N VAL A 25 -2.35 -18.28 -18.35
CA VAL A 25 -0.90 -18.17 -18.14
C VAL A 25 -0.32 -19.53 -17.74
N PRO A 26 0.63 -20.11 -18.50
CA PRO A 26 1.35 -21.30 -18.11
C PRO A 26 2.10 -21.13 -16.79
N ASP A 27 2.21 -22.20 -15.97
CA ASP A 27 2.83 -22.12 -14.65
C ASP A 27 4.28 -21.63 -14.68
N ARG A 28 5.03 -21.99 -15.72
CA ARG A 28 6.40 -21.49 -15.94
C ARG A 28 6.44 -19.96 -16.07
N LEU A 29 5.47 -19.36 -16.75
CA LEU A 29 5.36 -17.91 -16.88
C LEU A 29 4.88 -17.26 -15.57
N LYS A 30 3.98 -17.91 -14.82
CA LYS A 30 3.60 -17.42 -13.50
C LYS A 30 4.82 -17.31 -12.60
N THR A 31 5.66 -18.35 -12.52
CA THR A 31 6.86 -18.35 -11.68
C THR A 31 7.81 -17.19 -12.02
N ILE A 32 8.07 -16.95 -13.30
CA ILE A 32 8.96 -15.83 -13.69
C ILE A 32 8.34 -14.47 -13.39
N LEU A 33 7.01 -14.35 -13.49
CA LEU A 33 6.29 -13.13 -13.12
C LEU A 33 6.34 -12.89 -11.60
N PHE A 34 6.22 -13.95 -10.78
CA PHE A 34 6.42 -13.85 -9.33
C PHE A 34 7.80 -13.30 -8.98
N TYR A 35 8.85 -13.83 -9.60
CA TYR A 35 10.20 -13.31 -9.38
C TYR A 35 10.35 -11.86 -9.83
N ALA A 36 9.82 -11.50 -11.01
CA ALA A 36 9.86 -10.13 -11.50
C ALA A 36 9.16 -9.16 -10.57
N VAL A 37 7.94 -9.51 -10.11
CA VAL A 37 7.17 -8.69 -9.16
C VAL A 37 7.88 -8.62 -7.80
N GLY A 38 8.35 -9.74 -7.25
CA GLY A 38 9.04 -9.77 -5.96
C GLY A 38 10.30 -8.90 -5.97
N LEU A 39 11.16 -9.04 -6.98
CA LEU A 39 12.39 -8.25 -7.12
C LEU A 39 12.08 -6.76 -7.32
N THR A 40 11.10 -6.43 -8.15
CA THR A 40 10.68 -5.03 -8.37
C THR A 40 10.12 -4.43 -7.08
N THR A 41 9.32 -5.19 -6.32
CA THR A 41 8.79 -4.77 -5.02
C THR A 41 9.91 -4.48 -4.03
N LEU A 42 10.95 -5.32 -3.97
CA LEU A 42 12.14 -5.03 -3.15
C LEU A 42 12.82 -3.73 -3.59
N GLY A 43 13.00 -3.52 -4.91
CA GLY A 43 13.58 -2.28 -5.44
C GLY A 43 12.77 -1.04 -5.05
N ILE A 44 11.44 -1.11 -5.15
CA ILE A 44 10.54 -0.03 -4.72
C ILE A 44 10.68 0.22 -3.21
N GLY A 45 10.66 -0.85 -2.40
CA GLY A 45 10.78 -0.76 -0.96
C GLY A 45 12.10 -0.14 -0.50
N ILE A 46 13.22 -0.52 -1.14
CA ILE A 46 14.54 0.10 -0.89
C ILE A 46 14.48 1.60 -1.20
N ASN A 47 14.02 1.96 -2.39
CA ASN A 47 13.94 3.36 -2.81
C ASN A 47 13.09 4.20 -1.85
N MET A 48 11.92 3.69 -1.44
CA MET A 48 11.05 4.38 -0.49
C MET A 48 11.68 4.48 0.90
N SER A 49 12.34 3.43 1.40
CA SER A 49 12.97 3.43 2.72
C SER A 49 14.13 4.42 2.83
N MET A 50 14.83 4.66 1.73
CA MET A 50 15.92 5.65 1.67
C MET A 50 15.44 7.10 1.79
N SER A 51 14.15 7.38 1.73
CA SER A 51 13.60 8.72 1.94
C SER A 51 13.60 9.16 3.41
N ALA A 52 13.89 8.25 4.37
CA ALA A 52 13.84 8.53 5.80
C ALA A 52 14.71 9.74 6.17
N ASN A 53 14.12 10.68 6.91
CA ASN A 53 14.87 11.74 7.57
C ASN A 53 15.51 11.21 8.87
N ASN A 54 14.80 10.34 9.58
CA ASN A 54 15.23 9.77 10.85
C ASN A 54 14.87 8.29 10.98
N PHE A 55 15.85 7.42 10.79
CA PHE A 55 15.65 5.96 10.91
C PHE A 55 15.21 5.49 12.30
N LEU A 56 15.48 6.26 13.38
CA LEU A 56 14.95 5.92 14.71
C LEU A 56 13.45 6.09 14.78
N ILE A 57 12.89 7.10 14.10
CA ILE A 57 11.45 7.27 13.97
C ILE A 57 10.85 6.09 13.17
N VAL A 58 11.49 5.71 12.07
CA VAL A 58 11.05 4.57 11.26
C VAL A 58 11.07 3.29 12.09
N LEU A 59 12.16 3.00 12.80
CA LEU A 59 12.28 1.84 13.68
C LEU A 59 11.21 1.86 14.79
N GLY A 60 11.07 2.99 15.48
CA GLY A 60 10.07 3.16 16.54
C GLY A 60 8.64 2.97 16.03
N SER A 61 8.32 3.52 14.86
CA SER A 61 7.02 3.37 14.22
C SER A 61 6.73 1.92 13.86
N MET A 62 7.70 1.23 13.27
CA MET A 62 7.58 -0.19 12.92
C MET A 62 7.43 -1.07 14.16
N ALA A 63 8.23 -0.83 15.20
CA ALA A 63 8.18 -1.60 16.44
C ALA A 63 6.84 -1.43 17.17
N LEU A 64 6.43 -0.19 17.42
CA LEU A 64 5.17 0.11 18.10
C LEU A 64 3.97 -0.29 17.25
N GLY A 65 3.99 0.01 15.97
CA GLY A 65 2.93 -0.36 15.04
C GLY A 65 2.78 -1.87 14.90
N GLY A 66 3.90 -2.60 14.80
CA GLY A 66 3.92 -4.05 14.75
C GLY A 66 3.38 -4.70 16.02
N ILE A 67 3.74 -4.17 17.21
CA ILE A 67 3.20 -4.64 18.50
C ILE A 67 1.69 -4.44 18.53
N ILE A 68 1.19 -3.24 18.21
CA ILE A 68 -0.24 -2.95 18.20
C ILE A 68 -0.97 -3.83 17.20
N GLY A 69 -0.44 -3.96 15.99
CA GLY A 69 -1.07 -4.77 14.94
C GLY A 69 -1.08 -6.27 15.25
N GLU A 70 -0.03 -6.80 15.90
CA GLU A 70 0.02 -8.20 16.35
C GLU A 70 -0.99 -8.44 17.49
N LEU A 71 -1.16 -7.48 18.42
CA LEU A 71 -2.16 -7.58 19.50
C LEU A 71 -3.60 -7.56 18.96
N ILE A 72 -3.86 -6.84 17.87
CA ILE A 72 -5.17 -6.77 17.20
C ILE A 72 -5.35 -7.94 16.22
N ASP A 73 -4.25 -8.62 15.81
CA ASP A 73 -4.22 -9.69 14.81
C ASP A 73 -4.80 -9.29 13.45
N ILE A 74 -4.32 -8.16 12.92
CA ILE A 74 -4.80 -7.61 11.64
C ILE A 74 -4.59 -8.60 10.49
N GLU A 75 -3.40 -9.20 10.38
CA GLU A 75 -3.08 -10.21 9.35
C GLU A 75 -4.01 -11.43 9.47
N GLY A 76 -4.26 -11.92 10.69
CA GLY A 76 -5.16 -13.04 10.91
C GLY A 76 -6.62 -12.70 10.58
N PHE A 77 -7.06 -11.48 10.84
CA PHE A 77 -8.38 -11.00 10.42
C PHE A 77 -8.50 -11.01 8.88
N LEU A 78 -7.49 -10.50 8.17
CA LEU A 78 -7.47 -10.49 6.71
C LEU A 78 -7.41 -11.91 6.12
N LYS A 79 -6.65 -12.82 6.74
CA LYS A 79 -6.61 -14.24 6.34
C LYS A 79 -8.00 -14.88 6.48
N ARG A 80 -8.69 -14.66 7.60
CA ARG A 80 -10.06 -15.20 7.80
C ARG A 80 -11.05 -14.74 6.72
N ILE A 81 -10.94 -13.48 6.27
CA ILE A 81 -11.74 -12.98 5.14
C ILE A 81 -11.38 -13.75 3.86
N GLY A 82 -10.08 -13.92 3.59
CA GLY A 82 -9.58 -14.65 2.42
C GLY A 82 -10.05 -16.11 2.39
N ASP A 83 -9.94 -16.79 3.52
CA ASP A 83 -10.37 -18.20 3.67
C ASP A 83 -11.88 -18.34 3.42
N SER A 84 -12.69 -17.36 3.86
CA SER A 84 -14.14 -17.35 3.60
C SER A 84 -14.48 -17.20 2.10
N MET A 85 -13.57 -16.63 1.31
CA MET A 85 -13.71 -16.45 -0.14
C MET A 85 -13.08 -17.60 -0.94
N GLN A 86 -12.53 -18.63 -0.27
CA GLN A 86 -11.86 -19.79 -0.87
C GLN A 86 -10.66 -19.40 -1.77
N GLU A 87 -9.99 -18.29 -1.47
CA GLU A 87 -8.80 -17.82 -2.18
C GLU A 87 -7.58 -17.78 -1.24
N GLY A 88 -6.65 -18.73 -1.39
CA GLY A 88 -5.48 -18.88 -0.52
C GLY A 88 -4.55 -17.66 -0.49
N ASP A 89 -4.47 -16.89 -1.59
CA ASP A 89 -3.59 -15.71 -1.72
C ASP A 89 -4.30 -14.37 -1.47
N PHE A 90 -5.58 -14.40 -1.07
CA PHE A 90 -6.40 -13.21 -0.89
C PHE A 90 -5.75 -12.18 0.05
N SER A 91 -5.36 -12.61 1.26
CA SER A 91 -4.81 -11.67 2.25
C SER A 91 -3.51 -11.05 1.78
N THR A 92 -2.64 -11.83 1.12
CA THR A 92 -1.40 -11.32 0.54
C THR A 92 -1.68 -10.30 -0.55
N GLY A 93 -2.56 -10.62 -1.49
CA GLY A 93 -2.96 -9.72 -2.57
C GLY A 93 -3.61 -8.44 -2.05
N PHE A 94 -4.51 -8.55 -1.07
CA PHE A 94 -5.19 -7.40 -0.48
C PHE A 94 -4.23 -6.47 0.27
N VAL A 95 -3.42 -7.02 1.19
CA VAL A 95 -2.48 -6.24 2.02
C VAL A 95 -1.43 -5.57 1.15
N MET A 96 -0.81 -6.35 0.25
CA MET A 96 0.23 -5.87 -0.66
C MET A 96 -0.27 -4.71 -1.52
N SER A 97 -1.39 -4.92 -2.23
CA SER A 97 -1.90 -3.89 -3.13
C SER A 97 -2.40 -2.67 -2.36
N SER A 98 -3.04 -2.86 -1.19
CA SER A 98 -3.46 -1.74 -0.34
C SER A 98 -2.26 -0.89 0.09
N ILE A 99 -1.17 -1.50 0.56
CA ILE A 99 0.04 -0.76 0.95
C ILE A 99 0.66 -0.08 -0.27
N LEU A 100 0.84 -0.80 -1.38
CA LEU A 100 1.45 -0.27 -2.59
C LEU A 100 0.66 0.93 -3.14
N PHE A 101 -0.67 0.85 -3.13
CA PHE A 101 -1.53 1.90 -3.66
C PHE A 101 -1.74 3.07 -2.71
N LEU A 102 -1.60 2.86 -1.40
CA LEU A 102 -1.89 3.90 -0.40
C LEU A 102 -0.63 4.59 0.14
N VAL A 103 0.49 3.90 0.20
CA VAL A 103 1.72 4.42 0.80
C VAL A 103 2.65 4.96 -0.29
N GLY A 104 2.50 6.24 -0.58
CA GLY A 104 3.37 6.90 -1.53
C GLY A 104 3.10 8.41 -1.60
N PRO A 105 4.10 9.20 -1.99
CA PRO A 105 3.95 10.66 -2.08
C PRO A 105 2.79 11.09 -2.97
N LEU A 106 2.56 10.37 -4.09
CA LEU A 106 1.47 10.68 -5.02
C LEU A 106 0.09 10.52 -4.39
N THR A 107 -0.10 9.51 -3.52
CA THR A 107 -1.37 9.32 -2.82
C THR A 107 -1.61 10.45 -1.82
N ILE A 108 -0.62 10.74 -0.98
CA ILE A 108 -0.76 11.71 0.11
C ILE A 108 -0.90 13.12 -0.46
N ILE A 109 0.09 13.59 -1.25
CA ILE A 109 0.09 14.93 -1.83
C ILE A 109 -1.10 15.10 -2.80
N GLY A 110 -1.34 14.10 -3.65
CA GLY A 110 -2.43 14.15 -4.62
C GLY A 110 -3.81 14.22 -3.97
N SER A 111 -4.03 13.46 -2.87
CA SER A 111 -5.31 13.50 -2.14
C SER A 111 -5.50 14.84 -1.41
N ILE A 112 -4.45 15.38 -0.81
CA ILE A 112 -4.50 16.68 -0.15
C ILE A 112 -4.76 17.80 -1.18
N ASN A 113 -4.07 17.79 -2.33
CA ASN A 113 -4.30 18.75 -3.40
C ASN A 113 -5.73 18.65 -3.93
N ALA A 114 -6.23 17.44 -4.18
CA ALA A 114 -7.60 17.23 -4.62
C ALA A 114 -8.66 17.74 -3.61
N GLY A 115 -8.34 17.64 -2.31
CA GLY A 115 -9.22 18.14 -1.25
C GLY A 115 -9.17 19.66 -1.07
N LEU A 116 -8.00 20.27 -1.16
CA LEU A 116 -7.79 21.71 -0.92
C LEU A 116 -8.09 22.58 -2.15
N THR A 117 -7.63 22.14 -3.32
CA THR A 117 -7.65 22.95 -4.55
C THR A 117 -8.46 22.34 -5.69
N ASN A 118 -9.10 21.19 -5.47
CA ASN A 118 -9.75 20.38 -6.49
C ASN A 118 -8.82 19.93 -7.64
N ASP A 119 -7.49 19.99 -7.44
CA ASP A 119 -6.51 19.49 -8.41
C ASP A 119 -6.33 17.98 -8.27
N GLY A 120 -6.90 17.22 -9.22
CA GLY A 120 -6.80 15.75 -9.25
C GLY A 120 -5.66 15.20 -10.10
N THR A 121 -4.80 16.05 -10.68
CA THR A 121 -3.77 15.65 -11.67
C THR A 121 -2.89 14.51 -11.18
N LEU A 122 -2.38 14.60 -9.93
CA LEU A 122 -1.53 13.56 -9.36
C LEU A 122 -2.27 12.24 -9.16
N ILE A 123 -3.56 12.29 -8.74
CA ILE A 123 -4.36 11.07 -8.56
C ILE A 123 -4.70 10.45 -9.92
N TYR A 124 -5.00 11.23 -10.96
CA TYR A 124 -5.26 10.69 -12.29
C TYR A 124 -4.02 10.00 -12.86
N THR A 125 -2.83 10.61 -12.72
CA THR A 125 -1.57 9.98 -13.09
C THR A 125 -1.36 8.66 -12.32
N LYS A 126 -1.62 8.70 -11.03
CA LYS A 126 -1.54 7.52 -10.17
C LYS A 126 -2.54 6.43 -10.57
N SER A 127 -3.76 6.79 -10.97
CA SER A 127 -4.80 5.85 -11.40
C SER A 127 -4.33 4.98 -12.57
N LEU A 128 -3.56 5.54 -13.50
CA LEU A 128 -2.95 4.75 -14.59
C LEU A 128 -1.92 3.76 -14.03
N LEU A 129 -1.07 4.18 -13.11
CA LEU A 129 -0.06 3.32 -12.50
C LEU A 129 -0.70 2.20 -11.67
N ASP A 130 -1.68 2.53 -10.84
CA ASP A 130 -2.40 1.57 -10.01
C ASP A 130 -3.21 0.58 -10.87
N GLY A 131 -3.85 1.05 -11.96
CA GLY A 131 -4.56 0.20 -12.90
C GLY A 131 -3.66 -0.83 -13.59
N ILE A 132 -2.48 -0.40 -14.06
CA ILE A 132 -1.50 -1.30 -14.67
C ILE A 132 -0.97 -2.28 -13.62
N SER A 133 -0.58 -1.80 -12.46
CA SER A 133 -0.07 -2.63 -11.37
C SER A 133 -1.11 -3.65 -10.89
N SER A 134 -2.38 -3.23 -10.77
CA SER A 134 -3.46 -4.14 -10.36
C SER A 134 -3.72 -5.24 -11.39
N THR A 135 -3.49 -4.98 -12.69
CA THR A 135 -3.58 -6.01 -13.73
C THR A 135 -2.54 -7.11 -13.50
N VAL A 136 -1.30 -6.73 -13.25
CA VAL A 136 -0.22 -7.69 -12.98
C VAL A 136 -0.47 -8.42 -11.65
N LEU A 137 -0.74 -7.67 -10.58
CA LEU A 137 -0.91 -8.24 -9.26
C LEU A 137 -2.12 -9.19 -9.15
N SER A 138 -3.26 -8.86 -9.78
CA SER A 138 -4.44 -9.71 -9.71
C SER A 138 -4.33 -10.97 -10.56
N SER A 139 -3.52 -10.96 -11.62
CA SER A 139 -3.19 -12.18 -12.37
C SER A 139 -2.45 -13.20 -11.50
N ILE A 140 -1.78 -12.72 -10.45
CA ILE A 140 -1.00 -13.53 -9.50
C ILE A 140 -1.84 -13.83 -8.25
N TYR A 141 -2.30 -12.78 -7.54
CA TYR A 141 -2.91 -12.87 -6.21
C TYR A 141 -4.45 -12.90 -6.20
N GLY A 142 -5.09 -12.81 -7.37
CA GLY A 142 -6.53 -12.98 -7.46
C GLY A 142 -7.35 -11.79 -6.96
N LEU A 143 -8.52 -12.11 -6.38
CA LEU A 143 -9.55 -11.13 -5.98
C LEU A 143 -9.09 -10.17 -4.87
N GLY A 144 -8.13 -10.54 -4.03
CA GLY A 144 -7.62 -9.68 -2.98
C GLY A 144 -7.16 -8.32 -3.49
N VAL A 145 -6.53 -8.30 -4.67
CA VAL A 145 -6.11 -7.06 -5.33
C VAL A 145 -7.30 -6.19 -5.73
N MET A 146 -8.36 -6.78 -6.28
CA MET A 146 -9.56 -6.03 -6.66
C MET A 146 -10.24 -5.40 -5.44
N ILE A 147 -10.32 -6.14 -4.32
CA ILE A 147 -10.93 -5.64 -3.08
C ILE A 147 -10.12 -4.49 -2.46
N SER A 148 -8.82 -4.37 -2.75
CA SER A 148 -8.02 -3.22 -2.32
C SER A 148 -8.49 -1.88 -2.89
N ALA A 149 -9.31 -1.87 -3.95
CA ALA A 149 -10.02 -0.66 -4.40
C ALA A 149 -10.88 -0.05 -3.29
N GLY A 150 -11.44 -0.89 -2.39
CA GLY A 150 -12.13 -0.44 -1.19
C GLY A 150 -11.21 0.31 -0.23
N SER A 151 -9.99 -0.20 -0.01
CA SER A 151 -8.98 0.49 0.79
C SER A 151 -8.60 1.84 0.17
N VAL A 152 -8.48 1.90 -1.16
CA VAL A 152 -8.22 3.15 -1.89
C VAL A 152 -9.36 4.14 -1.66
N LEU A 153 -10.62 3.73 -1.80
CA LEU A 153 -11.77 4.60 -1.56
C LEU A 153 -11.81 5.13 -0.13
N VAL A 154 -11.60 4.26 0.85
CA VAL A 154 -11.68 4.63 2.27
C VAL A 154 -10.51 5.53 2.66
N VAL A 155 -9.28 5.11 2.44
CA VAL A 155 -8.09 5.83 2.93
C VAL A 155 -7.85 7.10 2.11
N GLN A 156 -7.78 6.98 0.79
CA GLN A 156 -7.57 8.12 -0.09
C GLN A 156 -8.74 9.11 -0.02
N GLY A 157 -9.97 8.60 0.06
CA GLY A 157 -11.16 9.42 0.25
C GLY A 157 -11.15 10.16 1.59
N SER A 158 -10.72 9.50 2.68
CA SER A 158 -10.56 10.15 3.98
C SER A 158 -9.51 11.26 3.95
N ILE A 159 -8.38 11.06 3.27
CA ILE A 159 -7.36 12.10 3.12
C ILE A 159 -7.92 13.30 2.31
N VAL A 160 -8.69 13.06 1.26
CA VAL A 160 -9.35 14.13 0.49
C VAL A 160 -10.33 14.92 1.36
N LEU A 161 -11.16 14.23 2.16
CA LEU A 161 -12.14 14.88 3.03
C LEU A 161 -11.50 15.64 4.19
N LEU A 162 -10.40 15.12 4.71
CA LEU A 162 -9.66 15.71 5.83
C LEU A 162 -8.42 16.50 5.37
N ALA A 163 -8.40 16.95 4.10
CA ALA A 163 -7.22 17.54 3.48
C ALA A 163 -6.69 18.77 4.23
N SER A 164 -7.56 19.60 4.78
CA SER A 164 -7.16 20.78 5.57
C SER A 164 -6.45 20.39 6.87
N GLN A 165 -6.93 19.37 7.55
CA GLN A 165 -6.35 18.87 8.80
C GLN A 165 -5.06 18.08 8.55
N LEU A 166 -4.96 17.39 7.41
CA LEU A 166 -3.83 16.55 7.04
C LEU A 166 -2.78 17.25 6.17
N SER A 167 -2.95 18.56 5.90
CA SER A 167 -2.03 19.33 5.05
C SER A 167 -0.57 19.31 5.57
N PHE A 168 -0.35 19.16 6.87
CA PHE A 168 0.99 19.03 7.46
C PHE A 168 1.76 17.81 6.92
N LEU A 169 1.07 16.75 6.47
CA LEU A 169 1.70 15.57 5.86
C LEU A 169 2.39 15.87 4.52
N THR A 170 2.10 17.00 3.88
CA THR A 170 2.82 17.44 2.67
C THR A 170 4.20 18.00 2.99
N ASN A 171 4.47 18.33 4.25
CA ASN A 171 5.80 18.75 4.68
C ASN A 171 6.75 17.52 4.61
N LYS A 172 7.90 17.70 3.98
CA LYS A 172 8.91 16.64 3.79
C LYS A 172 9.35 15.97 5.08
N ILE A 173 9.30 16.67 6.22
CA ILE A 173 9.68 16.11 7.53
C ILE A 173 8.75 14.94 7.89
N TYR A 174 7.44 15.10 7.71
CA TYR A 174 6.45 14.05 7.97
C TYR A 174 6.36 13.03 6.83
N LEU A 175 6.32 13.56 5.59
CA LEU A 175 6.11 12.75 4.39
C LEU A 175 7.22 11.72 4.21
N ASN A 176 8.48 12.12 4.37
CA ASN A 176 9.62 11.27 4.12
C ASN A 176 9.67 10.07 5.08
N ASP A 177 9.48 10.31 6.38
CA ASP A 177 9.50 9.23 7.37
C ASP A 177 8.28 8.31 7.23
N LEU A 178 7.10 8.86 6.90
CA LEU A 178 5.91 8.07 6.58
C LEU A 178 6.12 7.17 5.35
N VAL A 179 6.70 7.73 4.27
CA VAL A 179 7.04 6.98 3.05
C VAL A 179 8.09 5.91 3.34
N ALA A 180 9.08 6.21 4.19
CA ALA A 180 10.10 5.26 4.57
C ALA A 180 9.53 4.06 5.37
N VAL A 181 8.62 4.32 6.32
CA VAL A 181 7.89 3.24 7.02
C VAL A 181 7.17 2.34 6.03
N GLY A 182 6.43 2.93 5.08
CA GLY A 182 5.79 2.18 4.01
C GLY A 182 6.79 1.42 3.13
N GLY A 183 7.97 2.00 2.87
CA GLY A 183 9.06 1.35 2.14
C GLY A 183 9.55 0.07 2.84
N ILE A 184 9.75 0.11 4.16
CA ILE A 184 10.10 -1.07 4.95
C ILE A 184 8.97 -2.14 4.89
N MET A 185 7.71 -1.72 4.93
CA MET A 185 6.58 -2.64 4.75
C MET A 185 6.58 -3.28 3.36
N VAL A 186 6.84 -2.49 2.30
CA VAL A 186 6.97 -2.98 0.92
C VAL A 186 8.13 -3.97 0.78
N LEU A 187 9.27 -3.75 1.47
CA LEU A 187 10.35 -4.74 1.54
C LEU A 187 9.87 -6.07 2.16
N GLY A 188 9.12 -6.01 3.26
CA GLY A 188 8.51 -7.19 3.86
C GLY A 188 7.60 -7.94 2.89
N ILE A 189 6.82 -7.22 2.07
CA ILE A 189 5.99 -7.80 1.01
C ILE A 189 6.87 -8.48 -0.05
N GLY A 190 7.93 -7.82 -0.51
CA GLY A 190 8.85 -8.39 -1.51
C GLY A 190 9.48 -9.70 -1.03
N LEU A 191 9.90 -9.78 0.25
CA LEU A 191 10.41 -11.00 0.87
C LEU A 191 9.35 -12.11 0.92
N LYS A 192 8.09 -11.76 1.18
CA LYS A 192 6.97 -12.71 1.20
C LYS A 192 6.66 -13.24 -0.20
N ILE A 193 6.64 -12.36 -1.24
CA ILE A 193 6.42 -12.76 -2.63
C ILE A 193 7.50 -13.74 -3.11
N LEU A 194 8.76 -13.49 -2.76
CA LEU A 194 9.88 -14.34 -3.14
C LEU A 194 9.99 -15.61 -2.26
N GLU A 195 9.02 -15.82 -1.36
CA GLU A 195 8.98 -16.96 -0.43
C GLU A 195 10.23 -17.07 0.47
N ILE A 196 10.97 -15.95 0.65
CA ILE A 196 12.17 -15.91 1.51
C ILE A 196 11.76 -15.94 2.99
N LYS A 197 10.72 -15.13 3.35
CA LYS A 197 10.22 -15.05 4.72
C LYS A 197 8.73 -14.66 4.71
N ASP A 198 7.90 -15.42 5.41
CA ASP A 198 6.50 -15.07 5.65
C ASP A 198 6.42 -13.98 6.73
N THR A 199 6.42 -12.73 6.28
CA THR A 199 6.27 -11.57 7.15
C THR A 199 4.79 -11.18 7.23
N LYS A 200 4.28 -11.02 8.46
CA LYS A 200 2.91 -10.54 8.69
C LYS A 200 2.82 -9.03 8.47
N VAL A 201 2.96 -8.60 7.21
CA VAL A 201 3.07 -7.17 6.87
C VAL A 201 1.81 -6.39 7.24
N GLY A 202 0.64 -7.02 7.20
CA GLY A 202 -0.62 -6.41 7.65
C GLY A 202 -0.58 -5.91 9.09
N ASN A 203 0.17 -6.59 9.97
CA ASN A 203 0.31 -6.18 11.36
C ASN A 203 1.16 -4.91 11.55
N PHE A 204 1.86 -4.44 10.50
CA PHE A 204 2.56 -3.15 10.55
C PHE A 204 1.72 -1.97 10.06
N LEU A 205 0.46 -2.15 9.63
CA LEU A 205 -0.41 -1.06 9.18
C LEU A 205 -0.54 0.09 10.20
N PRO A 206 -0.63 -0.15 11.53
CA PRO A 206 -0.65 0.94 12.51
C PRO A 206 0.60 1.82 12.49
N ALA A 207 1.75 1.30 12.03
CA ALA A 207 2.99 2.08 11.94
C ALA A 207 2.85 3.33 11.05
N LEU A 208 1.99 3.27 10.02
CA LEU A 208 1.71 4.41 9.14
C LEU A 208 1.03 5.57 9.88
N ILE A 209 0.27 5.29 10.93
CA ILE A 209 -0.36 6.32 11.78
C ILE A 209 0.64 6.81 12.85
N ILE A 210 1.46 5.90 13.36
CA ILE A 210 2.44 6.19 14.41
C ILE A 210 3.58 7.07 13.90
N ALA A 211 4.00 6.89 12.65
CA ALA A 211 5.13 7.64 12.07
C ALA A 211 4.94 9.16 12.17
N PRO A 212 3.86 9.77 11.67
CA PRO A 212 3.67 11.22 11.81
C PRO A 212 3.52 11.67 13.27
N ILE A 213 3.00 10.83 14.16
CA ILE A 213 2.91 11.14 15.61
C ILE A 213 4.30 11.21 16.22
N LEU A 214 5.19 10.24 15.91
CA LEU A 214 6.57 10.26 16.42
C LEU A 214 7.37 11.43 15.85
N VAL A 215 7.20 11.76 14.56
CA VAL A 215 7.79 12.96 13.95
C VAL A 215 7.35 14.20 14.73
N TRP A 216 6.05 14.32 15.02
CA TRP A 216 5.51 15.46 15.77
C TRP A 216 6.11 15.54 17.18
N ILE A 217 6.18 14.43 17.92
CA ILE A 217 6.79 14.39 19.26
C ILE A 217 8.25 14.83 19.21
N VAL A 218 9.04 14.26 18.29
CA VAL A 218 10.48 14.57 18.17
C VAL A 218 10.72 16.02 17.73
N SER A 219 9.77 16.64 17.02
CA SER A 219 9.90 18.04 16.59
C SER A 219 9.88 19.08 17.74
N PHE A 220 9.54 18.66 18.97
CA PHE A 220 9.58 19.50 20.17
C PHE A 220 10.94 19.48 20.89
N PHE A 221 11.83 18.59 20.48
CA PHE A 221 13.18 18.44 21.07
C PHE A 221 14.27 18.78 20.08
#